data_ed8b2eb2832412a85951c0b0f1582825
#
_entry.id   ed8b2eb2832412a85951c0b0f1582825
#
_cell.length_a   1.000
_cell.length_b   1.000
_cell.length_c   1.000
_cell.angle_alpha   90.00
_cell.angle_beta   90.00
_cell.angle_gamma   90.00
#
_symmetry.space_group_name_H-M   'P 1'
#
loop_
_entity.id
_entity.type
_entity.pdbx_description
1 polymer ?
#
loop_
_entity_poly.entity_id
_entity_poly.type
_entity_poly.pdbx_seq_one_letter_code
_entity_poly.pdbx_strand_id
1 'polypeptide(L)'
;MDFLELAKNRYSERSFDPRPIEQEKVDRILEAGRVVPTACNYQPQRFYVLRSETALAKLKQVTHFHYNAPLMNLVCYDATTVWRNPGDRWYRGYNSGEQDASIAATTMMYEAEELGVHTIWIRGFDSQTVAEVFDLPEHMIPVMMLGLGYPTDQAKPHAWHFKRMPIENMATEL
;
A
#
# COMPACT_ATOMS: atom_id res chain seq x y z
N MET A 1 14.52 -16.45 0.29
CA MET A 1 14.70 -15.83 1.65
C MET A 1 13.60 -16.39 2.55
N ASP A 2 13.89 -16.59 3.85
CA ASP A 2 12.83 -16.88 4.82
C ASP A 2 11.91 -15.67 4.97
N PHE A 3 10.60 -15.89 5.14
CA PHE A 3 9.60 -14.80 5.23
C PHE A 3 9.94 -13.80 6.35
N LEU A 4 10.39 -14.27 7.52
CA LEU A 4 10.72 -13.38 8.63
C LEU A 4 11.95 -12.52 8.32
N GLU A 5 12.93 -13.05 7.60
CA GLU A 5 14.08 -12.30 7.12
C GLU A 5 13.66 -11.24 6.09
N LEU A 6 12.79 -11.61 5.14
CA LEU A 6 12.21 -10.69 4.17
C LEU A 6 11.49 -9.53 4.89
N ALA A 7 10.67 -9.85 5.89
CA ALA A 7 9.92 -8.85 6.66
C ALA A 7 10.82 -7.92 7.49
N LYS A 8 11.96 -8.42 7.98
CA LYS A 8 12.95 -7.62 8.70
C LYS A 8 13.78 -6.72 7.79
N ASN A 9 14.07 -7.19 6.58
CA ASN A 9 14.91 -6.47 5.60
C ASN A 9 14.11 -5.33 4.92
N ARG A 10 12.81 -5.55 4.63
CA ARG A 10 11.95 -4.54 4.02
C ARG A 10 11.89 -3.26 4.86
N TYR A 11 12.19 -2.14 4.26
CA TYR A 11 12.06 -0.82 4.87
C TYR A 11 11.31 0.16 3.97
N SER A 12 10.89 1.28 4.51
CA SER A 12 10.25 2.36 3.75
C SER A 12 11.29 3.13 2.95
N GLU A 13 11.35 2.86 1.64
CA GLU A 13 12.27 3.51 0.72
C GLU A 13 11.84 4.96 0.44
N ARG A 14 12.82 5.87 0.39
CA ARG A 14 12.60 7.30 0.13
C ARG A 14 13.55 7.88 -0.90
N SER A 15 14.36 7.03 -1.54
CA SER A 15 15.36 7.42 -2.53
C SER A 15 15.32 6.47 -3.72
N PHE A 16 14.40 6.73 -4.65
CA PHE A 16 14.15 5.87 -5.80
C PHE A 16 14.98 6.27 -7.02
N ASP A 17 15.51 5.25 -7.69
CA ASP A 17 16.05 5.34 -9.03
C ASP A 17 14.90 5.57 -10.03
N PRO A 18 15.04 6.45 -11.04
CA PRO A 18 13.97 6.76 -11.99
C PRO A 18 13.69 5.64 -13.01
N ARG A 19 14.49 4.57 -13.07
CA ARG A 19 14.27 3.49 -14.02
C ARG A 19 12.91 2.82 -13.79
N PRO A 20 12.22 2.44 -14.88
CA PRO A 20 10.93 1.77 -14.76
C PRO A 20 11.07 0.36 -14.18
N ILE A 21 10.00 -0.11 -13.52
CA ILE A 21 9.86 -1.49 -13.08
C ILE A 21 9.35 -2.32 -14.26
N GLU A 22 9.92 -3.51 -14.45
CA GLU A 22 9.52 -4.45 -15.49
C GLU A 22 8.06 -4.87 -15.31
N GLN A 23 7.29 -4.96 -16.41
CA GLN A 23 5.86 -5.27 -16.36
C GLN A 23 5.57 -6.58 -15.62
N GLU A 24 6.38 -7.60 -15.84
CA GLU A 24 6.23 -8.89 -15.16
C GLU A 24 6.28 -8.78 -13.63
N LYS A 25 7.16 -7.93 -13.09
CA LYS A 25 7.22 -7.68 -11.64
C LYS A 25 5.99 -6.91 -11.15
N VAL A 26 5.53 -5.93 -11.93
CA VAL A 26 4.29 -5.19 -11.60
C VAL A 26 3.11 -6.15 -11.54
N ASP A 27 2.98 -7.04 -12.52
CA ASP A 27 1.89 -8.01 -12.59
C ASP A 27 1.92 -8.99 -11.40
N ARG A 28 3.11 -9.46 -11.00
CA ARG A 28 3.28 -10.30 -9.80
C ARG A 28 2.89 -9.56 -8.52
N ILE A 29 3.28 -8.31 -8.37
CA ILE A 29 2.93 -7.49 -7.21
C ILE A 29 1.41 -7.27 -7.14
N LEU A 30 0.76 -7.01 -8.27
CA LEU A 30 -0.70 -6.87 -8.32
C LEU A 30 -1.40 -8.19 -7.98
N GLU A 31 -0.88 -9.32 -8.50
CA GLU A 31 -1.39 -10.66 -8.19
C GLU A 31 -1.28 -10.97 -6.68
N ALA A 32 -0.18 -10.60 -6.04
CA ALA A 32 -0.04 -10.75 -4.59
C ALA A 32 -1.14 -10.01 -3.81
N GLY A 33 -1.53 -8.80 -4.28
CA GLY A 33 -2.65 -8.06 -3.71
C GLY A 33 -4.02 -8.66 -4.03
N ARG A 34 -4.15 -9.39 -5.15
CA ARG A 34 -5.39 -10.03 -5.57
C ARG A 34 -5.72 -11.28 -4.76
N VAL A 35 -4.72 -12.08 -4.39
CA VAL A 35 -4.91 -13.39 -3.76
C VAL A 35 -5.07 -13.34 -2.24
N VAL A 36 -5.04 -12.17 -1.63
CA VAL A 36 -5.16 -12.02 -0.17
C VAL A 36 -6.53 -12.44 0.37
N PRO A 37 -6.62 -12.89 1.63
CA PRO A 37 -7.90 -13.06 2.28
C PRO A 37 -8.57 -11.71 2.50
N THR A 38 -9.90 -11.67 2.33
CA THR A 38 -10.74 -10.52 2.65
C THR A 38 -11.93 -10.96 3.49
N ALA A 39 -12.57 -10.04 4.19
CA ALA A 39 -13.75 -10.35 5.00
C ALA A 39 -14.83 -11.01 4.15
N CYS A 40 -15.22 -12.25 4.50
CA CYS A 40 -16.17 -13.08 3.77
C CYS A 40 -15.88 -13.23 2.26
N ASN A 41 -14.62 -13.03 1.86
CA ASN A 41 -14.18 -13.04 0.46
C ASN A 41 -14.90 -12.01 -0.43
N TYR A 42 -15.24 -10.85 0.11
CA TYR A 42 -15.94 -9.78 -0.64
C TYR A 42 -15.01 -9.04 -1.62
N GLN A 43 -13.70 -9.13 -1.46
CA GLN A 43 -12.69 -8.62 -2.39
C GLN A 43 -12.92 -7.15 -2.81
N PRO A 44 -13.07 -6.23 -1.85
CA PRO A 44 -13.37 -4.82 -2.15
C PRO A 44 -12.16 -4.03 -2.65
N GLN A 45 -10.93 -4.55 -2.50
CA GLN A 45 -9.70 -3.83 -2.86
C GLN A 45 -9.64 -3.53 -4.35
N ARG A 46 -9.19 -2.32 -4.70
CA ARG A 46 -8.97 -1.85 -6.08
C ARG A 46 -7.62 -1.16 -6.17
N PHE A 47 -6.92 -1.38 -7.29
CA PHE A 47 -5.57 -0.87 -7.51
C PHE A 47 -5.54 0.01 -8.74
N TYR A 48 -5.08 1.26 -8.59
CA TYR A 48 -4.84 2.17 -9.70
C TYR A 48 -3.34 2.37 -9.84
N VAL A 49 -2.78 1.89 -10.94
CA VAL A 49 -1.34 1.93 -11.23
C VAL A 49 -0.99 3.25 -11.91
N LEU A 50 -0.33 4.14 -11.21
CA LEU A 50 0.07 5.46 -11.67
C LEU A 50 1.55 5.42 -12.09
N ARG A 51 1.82 5.39 -13.40
CA ARG A 51 3.19 5.33 -13.95
C ARG A 51 3.39 6.21 -15.19
N SER A 52 2.31 6.72 -15.80
CA SER A 52 2.45 7.69 -16.87
C SER A 52 2.90 9.04 -16.34
N GLU A 53 3.61 9.82 -17.15
CA GLU A 53 4.04 11.17 -16.80
C GLU A 53 2.87 12.03 -16.30
N THR A 54 1.73 11.94 -16.98
CA THR A 54 0.51 12.67 -16.59
C THR A 54 -0.01 12.23 -15.22
N ALA A 55 -0.05 10.91 -14.93
CA ALA A 55 -0.50 10.41 -13.65
C ALA A 55 0.44 10.80 -12.51
N LEU A 56 1.77 10.72 -12.75
CA LEU A 56 2.79 11.15 -11.78
C LEU A 56 2.78 12.67 -11.56
N ALA A 57 2.45 13.47 -12.59
CA ALA A 57 2.27 14.90 -12.44
C ALA A 57 1.02 15.24 -11.60
N LYS A 58 -0.11 14.56 -11.81
CA LYS A 58 -1.31 14.65 -10.96
C LYS A 58 -0.99 14.24 -9.51
N LEU A 59 -0.23 13.18 -9.30
CA LEU A 59 0.18 12.70 -7.98
C LEU A 59 0.89 13.80 -7.17
N LYS A 60 1.78 14.56 -7.78
CA LYS A 60 2.53 15.66 -7.13
C LYS A 60 1.64 16.79 -6.63
N GLN A 61 0.42 16.91 -7.13
CA GLN A 61 -0.55 17.89 -6.68
C GLN A 61 -1.27 17.46 -5.40
N VAL A 62 -1.35 16.17 -5.13
CA VAL A 62 -2.14 15.61 -4.01
C VAL A 62 -1.29 15.16 -2.82
N THR A 63 0.04 14.98 -3.01
CA THR A 63 0.93 14.63 -1.91
C THR A 63 2.38 15.07 -2.16
N HIS A 64 3.04 15.51 -1.11
CA HIS A 64 4.49 15.78 -1.11
C HIS A 64 5.33 14.51 -0.86
N PHE A 65 4.71 13.42 -0.42
CA PHE A 65 5.37 12.18 -0.03
C PHE A 65 5.56 11.20 -1.20
N HIS A 66 5.58 11.68 -2.45
CA HIS A 66 5.73 10.82 -3.65
C HIS A 66 7.17 10.29 -3.83
N TYR A 67 8.16 10.90 -3.18
CA TYR A 67 9.59 10.53 -3.21
C TYR A 67 10.16 10.27 -4.62
N ASN A 68 9.51 10.81 -5.68
CA ASN A 68 9.81 10.56 -7.08
C ASN A 68 9.83 9.06 -7.47
N ALA A 69 9.04 8.23 -6.77
CA ALA A 69 8.87 6.83 -7.15
C ALA A 69 8.39 6.72 -8.61
N PRO A 70 9.03 5.88 -9.45
CA PRO A 70 8.67 5.74 -10.87
C PRO A 70 7.29 5.09 -11.09
N LEU A 71 6.77 4.42 -10.07
CA LEU A 71 5.44 3.86 -10.04
C LEU A 71 4.79 4.10 -8.67
N MET A 72 3.54 4.56 -8.70
CA MET A 72 2.70 4.65 -7.51
C MET A 72 1.46 3.79 -7.71
N ASN A 73 1.18 2.92 -6.75
CA ASN A 73 -0.06 2.17 -6.72
C ASN A 73 -1.01 2.81 -5.71
N LEU A 74 -2.08 3.45 -6.19
CA LEU A 74 -3.15 3.96 -5.34
C LEU A 74 -4.08 2.80 -5.00
N VAL A 75 -4.13 2.45 -3.72
CA VAL A 75 -4.95 1.37 -3.18
C VAL A 75 -6.24 1.96 -2.62
N CYS A 76 -7.35 1.52 -3.19
CA CYS A 76 -8.70 1.91 -2.80
C CYS A 76 -9.51 0.68 -2.36
N TYR A 77 -10.67 0.94 -1.80
CA TYR A 77 -11.71 -0.08 -1.72
C TYR A 77 -13.02 0.43 -2.36
N ASP A 78 -13.79 -0.51 -2.88
CA ASP A 78 -15.13 -0.29 -3.40
C ASP A 78 -16.14 -0.38 -2.24
N ALA A 79 -16.71 0.76 -1.85
CA ALA A 79 -17.64 0.86 -0.73
C ALA A 79 -18.97 0.10 -0.95
N THR A 80 -19.25 -0.33 -2.19
CA THR A 80 -20.45 -1.12 -2.53
C THR A 80 -20.26 -2.61 -2.28
N THR A 81 -19.00 -3.08 -2.21
CA THR A 81 -18.66 -4.51 -2.07
C THR A 81 -18.01 -4.86 -0.73
N VAL A 82 -17.96 -3.94 0.23
CA VAL A 82 -17.37 -4.19 1.55
C VAL A 82 -18.26 -5.06 2.43
N TRP A 83 -17.67 -5.92 3.25
CA TRP A 83 -18.38 -6.57 4.35
C TRP A 83 -18.66 -5.55 5.46
N ARG A 84 -19.84 -5.68 6.09
CA ARG A 84 -20.30 -4.80 7.17
C ARG A 84 -20.71 -5.62 8.38
N ASN A 85 -20.40 -5.12 9.57
CA ASN A 85 -20.89 -5.70 10.82
C ASN A 85 -21.89 -4.76 11.50
N PRO A 86 -23.19 -4.86 11.22
CA PRO A 86 -24.20 -4.00 11.82
C PRO A 86 -24.38 -4.23 13.33
N GLY A 87 -23.93 -5.39 13.85
CA GLY A 87 -24.00 -5.75 15.27
C GLY A 87 -22.80 -5.27 16.09
N ASP A 88 -21.81 -4.65 15.50
CA ASP A 88 -20.65 -4.16 16.25
C ASP A 88 -21.04 -2.95 17.10
N ARG A 89 -20.95 -3.12 18.41
CA ARG A 89 -21.32 -2.09 19.39
C ARG A 89 -20.20 -1.08 19.62
N TRP A 90 -18.95 -1.46 19.32
CA TRP A 90 -17.77 -0.63 19.48
C TRP A 90 -17.54 0.22 18.22
N TYR A 91 -17.52 -0.42 17.04
CA TYR A 91 -17.33 0.23 15.75
C TYR A 91 -18.66 0.40 15.01
N ARG A 92 -19.46 1.40 15.41
CA ARG A 92 -20.73 1.70 14.74
C ARG A 92 -20.46 2.10 13.29
N GLY A 93 -21.11 1.40 12.36
CA GLY A 93 -20.92 1.62 10.92
C GLY A 93 -19.63 0.99 10.35
N TYR A 94 -19.02 0.06 11.10
CA TYR A 94 -17.84 -0.68 10.65
C TYR A 94 -18.07 -1.34 9.29
N ASN A 95 -17.04 -1.23 8.43
CA ASN A 95 -16.88 -2.01 7.21
C ASN A 95 -15.42 -2.46 7.08
N SER A 96 -15.19 -3.53 6.31
CA SER A 96 -13.87 -4.15 6.17
C SER A 96 -12.94 -3.44 5.18
N GLY A 97 -13.41 -2.41 4.48
CA GLY A 97 -12.72 -1.86 3.31
C GLY A 97 -11.28 -1.44 3.55
N GLU A 98 -11.01 -0.64 4.59
CA GLU A 98 -9.64 -0.21 4.93
C GLU A 98 -8.75 -1.38 5.38
N GLN A 99 -9.30 -2.36 6.11
CA GLN A 99 -8.56 -3.53 6.56
C GLN A 99 -8.19 -4.42 5.37
N ASP A 100 -9.16 -4.75 4.51
CA ASP A 100 -8.95 -5.59 3.33
C ASP A 100 -7.93 -4.94 2.37
N ALA A 101 -8.05 -3.62 2.13
CA ALA A 101 -7.10 -2.87 1.34
C ALA A 101 -5.69 -2.85 1.97
N SER A 102 -5.59 -2.76 3.30
CA SER A 102 -4.31 -2.77 4.03
C SER A 102 -3.63 -4.14 4.00
N ILE A 103 -4.40 -5.23 4.10
CA ILE A 103 -3.90 -6.59 3.94
C ILE A 103 -3.31 -6.75 2.52
N ALA A 104 -4.04 -6.32 1.50
CA ALA A 104 -3.59 -6.37 0.12
C ALA A 104 -2.30 -5.57 -0.09
N ALA A 105 -2.26 -4.32 0.35
CA ALA A 105 -1.09 -3.47 0.24
C ALA A 105 0.14 -4.06 0.96
N THR A 106 -0.04 -4.66 2.14
CA THR A 106 1.03 -5.30 2.90
C THR A 106 1.62 -6.49 2.15
N THR A 107 0.76 -7.35 1.58
CA THR A 107 1.20 -8.51 0.79
C THR A 107 1.95 -8.07 -0.48
N MET A 108 1.45 -7.04 -1.17
CA MET A 108 2.13 -6.43 -2.31
C MET A 108 3.52 -5.90 -1.95
N MET A 109 3.68 -5.31 -0.76
CA MET A 109 4.99 -4.83 -0.28
C MET A 109 6.00 -5.96 -0.10
N TYR A 110 5.57 -7.12 0.41
CA TYR A 110 6.46 -8.27 0.57
C TYR A 110 6.81 -8.93 -0.76
N GLU A 111 5.86 -9.06 -1.68
CA GLU A 111 6.16 -9.56 -3.03
C GLU A 111 7.13 -8.62 -3.77
N ALA A 112 6.94 -7.31 -3.63
CA ALA A 112 7.85 -6.33 -4.22
C ALA A 112 9.29 -6.51 -3.67
N GLU A 113 9.44 -6.64 -2.36
CA GLU A 113 10.74 -6.86 -1.71
C GLU A 113 11.41 -8.16 -2.19
N GLU A 114 10.66 -9.26 -2.32
CA GLU A 114 11.16 -10.53 -2.88
C GLU A 114 11.67 -10.38 -4.31
N LEU A 115 11.06 -9.48 -5.09
CA LEU A 115 11.45 -9.16 -6.46
C LEU A 115 12.58 -8.12 -6.56
N GLY A 116 13.11 -7.64 -5.43
CA GLY A 116 14.09 -6.57 -5.36
C GLY A 116 13.54 -5.20 -5.74
N VAL A 117 12.23 -5.00 -5.62
CA VAL A 117 11.55 -3.72 -5.79
C VAL A 117 11.21 -3.16 -4.40
N HIS A 118 11.79 -2.02 -4.06
CA HIS A 118 11.56 -1.40 -2.76
C HIS A 118 10.24 -0.63 -2.75
N THR A 119 9.69 -0.44 -1.55
CA THR A 119 8.38 0.18 -1.38
C THR A 119 8.35 1.21 -0.26
N ILE A 120 7.38 2.13 -0.36
CA ILE A 120 6.98 3.00 0.74
C ILE A 120 5.46 3.09 0.82
N TRP A 121 4.92 2.95 2.05
CA TRP A 121 3.51 3.17 2.35
C TRP A 121 3.27 4.65 2.65
N ILE A 122 2.30 5.26 1.98
CA ILE A 122 2.00 6.68 2.07
C ILE A 122 0.52 6.86 2.42
N ARG A 123 0.25 7.63 3.48
CA ARG A 123 -1.10 8.05 3.88
C ARG A 123 -1.20 9.57 4.02
N GLY A 124 -0.12 10.30 3.72
CA GLY A 124 -0.04 11.77 3.81
C GLY A 124 -0.69 12.45 2.60
N PHE A 125 -2.00 12.29 2.44
CA PHE A 125 -2.83 12.95 1.42
C PHE A 125 -4.27 13.09 1.93
N ASP A 126 -5.05 13.95 1.30
CA ASP A 126 -6.49 14.04 1.48
C ASP A 126 -7.20 13.12 0.48
N SER A 127 -8.03 12.19 0.98
CA SER A 127 -8.67 11.15 0.16
C SER A 127 -9.68 11.73 -0.83
N GLN A 128 -10.39 12.80 -0.46
CA GLN A 128 -11.34 13.45 -1.34
C GLN A 128 -10.62 14.15 -2.50
N THR A 129 -9.56 14.90 -2.20
CA THR A 129 -8.72 15.53 -3.23
C THR A 129 -8.13 14.52 -4.19
N VAL A 130 -7.69 13.36 -3.69
CA VAL A 130 -7.19 12.27 -4.54
C VAL A 130 -8.29 11.75 -5.46
N ALA A 131 -9.49 11.49 -4.93
CA ALA A 131 -10.61 11.02 -5.72
C ALA A 131 -10.99 12.01 -6.84
N GLU A 132 -11.02 13.30 -6.54
CA GLU A 132 -11.32 14.37 -7.50
C GLU A 132 -10.24 14.48 -8.59
N VAL A 133 -8.95 14.52 -8.23
CA VAL A 133 -7.84 14.69 -9.19
C VAL A 133 -7.70 13.50 -10.13
N PHE A 134 -8.03 12.28 -9.66
CA PHE A 134 -7.96 11.06 -10.46
C PHE A 134 -9.31 10.62 -11.05
N ASP A 135 -10.35 11.43 -10.91
CA ASP A 135 -11.70 11.18 -11.44
C ASP A 135 -12.24 9.82 -10.99
N LEU A 136 -12.04 9.46 -9.70
CA LEU A 136 -12.51 8.20 -9.16
C LEU A 136 -14.03 8.22 -8.97
N PRO A 137 -14.73 7.08 -9.22
CA PRO A 137 -16.14 6.96 -8.87
C PRO A 137 -16.39 7.22 -7.37
N GLU A 138 -17.52 7.80 -7.01
CA GLU A 138 -17.86 8.16 -5.62
C GLU A 138 -17.73 7.01 -4.61
N HIS A 139 -17.97 5.78 -5.07
CA HIS A 139 -17.85 4.58 -4.23
C HIS A 139 -16.42 4.03 -4.11
N MET A 140 -15.45 4.59 -4.83
CA MET A 140 -14.02 4.23 -4.72
C MET A 140 -13.35 5.06 -3.65
N ILE A 141 -13.04 4.47 -2.52
CA ILE A 141 -12.47 5.17 -1.37
C ILE A 141 -10.95 4.97 -1.33
N PRO A 142 -10.14 6.03 -1.54
CA PRO A 142 -8.69 5.96 -1.41
C PRO A 142 -8.24 5.66 0.02
N VAL A 143 -7.41 4.63 0.21
CA VAL A 143 -6.92 4.20 1.53
C VAL A 143 -5.46 4.60 1.73
N MET A 144 -4.58 4.19 0.82
CA MET A 144 -3.17 4.54 0.85
C MET A 144 -2.56 4.50 -0.54
N MET A 145 -1.32 4.92 -0.64
CA MET A 145 -0.50 4.74 -1.82
C MET A 145 0.74 3.92 -1.50
N LEU A 146 1.13 3.04 -2.41
CA LEU A 146 2.43 2.38 -2.39
C LEU A 146 3.31 3.00 -3.46
N GLY A 147 4.38 3.67 -3.06
CA GLY A 147 5.48 4.02 -3.96
C GLY A 147 6.34 2.81 -4.19
N LEU A 148 6.67 2.52 -5.45
CA LEU A 148 7.47 1.36 -5.86
C LEU A 148 8.59 1.81 -6.80
N GLY A 149 9.74 1.19 -6.65
CA GLY A 149 10.90 1.46 -7.48
C GLY A 149 12.16 0.77 -6.98
N TYR A 150 13.24 0.94 -7.71
CA TYR A 150 14.55 0.48 -7.28
C TYR A 150 15.21 1.53 -6.39
N PRO A 151 16.00 1.12 -5.39
CA PRO A 151 16.74 2.07 -4.56
C PRO A 151 17.90 2.70 -5.35
N THR A 152 18.24 3.93 -5.02
CA THR A 152 19.51 4.53 -5.46
C THR A 152 20.69 3.99 -4.63
N ASP A 153 21.92 4.25 -5.06
CA ASP A 153 23.13 3.90 -4.29
C ASP A 153 23.22 4.61 -2.92
N GLN A 154 22.43 5.66 -2.72
CA GLN A 154 22.36 6.40 -1.44
C GLN A 154 21.21 5.92 -0.54
N ALA A 155 20.39 5.01 -1.00
CA ALA A 155 19.24 4.49 -0.28
C ALA A 155 19.68 3.77 1.00
N LYS A 156 19.00 4.05 2.09
CA LYS A 156 19.26 3.39 3.38
C LYS A 156 18.01 3.42 4.25
N PRO A 157 17.83 2.42 5.12
CA PRO A 157 16.74 2.43 6.08
C PRO A 157 16.88 3.59 7.06
N HIS A 158 15.76 4.22 7.42
CA HIS A 158 15.73 5.20 8.48
C HIS A 158 16.03 4.54 9.84
N ALA A 159 16.62 5.27 10.78
CA ALA A 159 16.97 4.74 12.11
C ALA A 159 15.77 4.09 12.86
N TRP A 160 14.55 4.54 12.60
CA TRP A 160 13.35 3.94 13.18
C TRP A 160 13.06 2.54 12.67
N HIS A 161 13.60 2.14 11.52
CA HIS A 161 13.48 0.77 11.01
C HIS A 161 14.01 -0.26 12.01
N PHE A 162 15.07 0.08 12.74
CA PHE A 162 15.71 -0.79 13.72
C PHE A 162 15.09 -0.73 15.14
N LYS A 163 14.12 0.18 15.35
CA LYS A 163 13.44 0.30 16.63
C LYS A 163 12.18 -0.55 16.62
N ARG A 164 12.13 -1.54 17.50
CA ARG A 164 10.97 -2.38 17.72
C ARG A 164 10.64 -2.46 19.21
N MET A 165 9.37 -2.46 19.50
CA MET A 165 8.89 -2.72 20.85
C MET A 165 9.17 -4.20 21.20
N PRO A 166 9.57 -4.52 22.45
CA PRO A 166 9.69 -5.91 22.89
C PRO A 166 8.36 -6.67 22.74
N ILE A 167 8.45 -7.95 22.40
CA ILE A 167 7.24 -8.74 22.10
C ILE A 167 6.28 -8.87 23.29
N GLU A 168 6.83 -8.90 24.51
CA GLU A 168 6.07 -8.95 25.76
C GLU A 168 5.18 -7.72 25.99
N ASN A 169 5.47 -6.58 25.32
CA ASN A 169 4.63 -5.39 25.34
C ASN A 169 3.53 -5.41 24.26
N MET A 170 3.55 -6.38 23.36
CA MET A 170 2.63 -6.50 22.23
C MET A 170 1.73 -7.73 22.33
N ALA A 171 2.16 -8.77 23.05
CA ALA A 171 1.45 -10.02 23.20
C ALA A 171 1.20 -10.32 24.69
N THR A 172 -0.02 -10.71 25.02
CA THR A 172 -0.43 -11.11 26.37
C THR A 172 -1.18 -12.43 26.28
N GLU A 173 -0.78 -13.40 27.08
CA GLU A 173 -1.57 -14.62 27.33
C GLU A 173 -2.71 -14.31 28.31
N LEU A 174 -3.95 -14.79 28.02
CA LEU A 174 -5.16 -14.62 28.84
C LEU A 174 -5.66 -15.97 29.33
#